data_01e93dd9c3935da8b6f0f980ddc3df5a
#
_entry.id   01e93dd9c3935da8b6f0f980ddc3df5a
#
_cell.length_a   1.000
_cell.length_b   1.000
_cell.length_c   1.000
_cell.angle_alpha   90.00
_cell.angle_beta   90.00
_cell.angle_gamma   90.00
#
_symmetry.space_group_name_H-M   'P 1'
#
loop_
_entity.id
_entity.type
_entity.pdbx_description
1 polymer ?
#
loop_
_entity_poly.entity_id
_entity_poly.type
_entity_poly.pdbx_seq_one_letter_code
_entity_poly.pdbx_strand_id
1 'polypeptide(L)'
;MAENKHQILLDTLDNKPTDQVLAGFWHHYLSDEKKQVLGYRDQAVIDDIVARQQHFYDRYQPDFTKIMSDGFFLHPSVIDNTFETPEDLKKIQRIDANDPWITRQVAAIKAIVDHYKGEIGSFYNIFSPWYQLRLRFEILEQDPKKIYRFLREAPQAIADAFDILADDLIVLSTKLIQQSGIDGIYLCVQQPQDSVISTKTWQQFVQPSEVKLLGAVQDVHDYNMIHICGFEGKRNRLGDYKNYPVKAFHWASYVEEVSLNEGKKLFDGRAVMGGFENTENGVFYKGSKEEIQTETKRLLEENGRQGILISGDCSIPFDTDDAHAAWVSEAANGLNVGN
;
A
#
# COMPACT_ATOMS: atom_id res chain seq x y z
N MET A 1 -0.56 -30.00 -11.87
CA MET A 1 -1.06 -29.45 -10.59
C MET A 1 -1.08 -27.96 -10.80
N ALA A 2 -2.16 -27.25 -10.46
CA ALA A 2 -2.12 -25.80 -10.50
C ALA A 2 -0.99 -25.33 -9.58
N GLU A 3 -0.06 -24.53 -10.11
CA GLU A 3 0.99 -23.96 -9.28
C GLU A 3 0.35 -23.08 -8.20
N ASN A 4 0.86 -23.20 -6.99
CA ASN A 4 0.37 -22.44 -5.85
C ASN A 4 0.81 -20.98 -6.01
N LYS A 5 -0.10 -20.10 -6.47
CA LYS A 5 0.16 -18.67 -6.66
C LYS A 5 0.78 -18.00 -5.41
N HIS A 6 0.37 -18.46 -4.23
CA HIS A 6 0.93 -17.99 -2.98
C HIS A 6 2.46 -18.26 -2.89
N GLN A 7 2.89 -19.49 -3.19
CA GLN A 7 4.32 -19.81 -3.17
C GLN A 7 5.11 -19.04 -4.24
N ILE A 8 4.53 -18.88 -5.43
CA ILE A 8 5.16 -18.07 -6.50
C ILE A 8 5.33 -16.62 -6.06
N LEU A 9 4.35 -16.05 -5.33
CA LEU A 9 4.47 -14.70 -4.77
C LEU A 9 5.66 -14.60 -3.82
N LEU A 10 5.78 -15.51 -2.86
CA LEU A 10 6.88 -15.50 -1.88
C LEU A 10 8.24 -15.68 -2.57
N ASP A 11 8.33 -16.57 -3.55
CA ASP A 11 9.55 -16.76 -4.33
C ASP A 11 9.90 -15.52 -5.18
N THR A 12 8.90 -14.83 -5.73
CA THR A 12 9.10 -13.56 -6.43
C THR A 12 9.63 -12.48 -5.49
N LEU A 13 9.08 -12.37 -4.27
CA LEU A 13 9.53 -11.42 -3.25
C LEU A 13 10.94 -11.74 -2.74
N ASP A 14 11.32 -13.01 -2.71
CA ASP A 14 12.68 -13.46 -2.44
C ASP A 14 13.62 -13.31 -3.65
N ASN A 15 13.13 -12.73 -4.74
CA ASN A 15 13.87 -12.53 -5.98
C ASN A 15 14.41 -13.84 -6.60
N LYS A 16 13.72 -14.96 -6.34
CA LYS A 16 14.01 -16.26 -6.98
C LYS A 16 13.43 -16.30 -8.39
N PRO A 17 14.00 -17.11 -9.28
CA PRO A 17 13.37 -17.38 -10.58
C PRO A 17 12.02 -18.08 -10.37
N THR A 18 11.00 -17.64 -11.12
CA THR A 18 9.67 -18.24 -11.15
C THR A 18 9.22 -18.44 -12.59
N ASP A 19 8.41 -19.46 -12.84
CA ASP A 19 7.90 -19.76 -14.18
C ASP A 19 6.78 -18.80 -14.59
N GLN A 20 6.14 -18.14 -13.63
CA GLN A 20 5.07 -17.19 -13.84
C GLN A 20 5.41 -15.80 -13.32
N VAL A 21 4.84 -14.76 -13.92
CA VAL A 21 4.79 -13.42 -13.38
C VAL A 21 3.38 -13.15 -12.90
N LEU A 22 3.25 -12.77 -11.63
CA LEU A 22 1.96 -12.53 -11.01
C LEU A 22 1.48 -11.10 -11.23
N ALA A 23 0.16 -10.95 -11.41
CA ALA A 23 -0.51 -9.67 -11.54
C ALA A 23 -1.57 -9.46 -10.46
N GLY A 24 -1.60 -8.27 -9.87
CA GLY A 24 -2.58 -7.89 -8.85
C GLY A 24 -2.97 -6.43 -8.98
N PHE A 25 -4.28 -6.18 -8.91
CA PHE A 25 -4.83 -4.83 -8.97
C PHE A 25 -5.84 -4.68 -7.84
N TRP A 26 -6.12 -3.45 -7.41
CA TRP A 26 -7.04 -3.13 -6.33
C TRP A 26 -7.60 -1.72 -6.50
N HIS A 27 -8.75 -1.48 -5.91
CA HIS A 27 -9.40 -0.17 -5.86
C HIS A 27 -9.98 0.11 -4.47
N HIS A 28 -10.39 1.34 -4.22
CA HIS A 28 -11.15 1.69 -3.02
C HIS A 28 -12.59 1.18 -3.12
N TYR A 29 -13.13 0.69 -2.00
CA TYR A 29 -14.49 0.15 -1.92
C TYR A 29 -15.49 1.17 -1.37
N LEU A 30 -15.02 2.26 -0.78
CA LEU A 30 -15.82 3.39 -0.32
C LEU A 30 -15.45 4.65 -1.12
N SER A 31 -16.45 5.29 -1.72
CA SER A 31 -16.28 6.57 -2.41
C SER A 31 -16.38 7.79 -1.48
N ASP A 32 -16.95 7.63 -0.28
CA ASP A 32 -17.07 8.67 0.72
C ASP A 32 -15.81 8.70 1.60
N GLU A 33 -14.99 9.74 1.45
CA GLU A 33 -13.74 9.91 2.19
C GLU A 33 -13.92 9.90 3.71
N LYS A 34 -15.05 10.44 4.22
CA LYS A 34 -15.34 10.39 5.65
C LYS A 34 -15.64 8.98 6.12
N LYS A 35 -16.32 8.19 5.30
CA LYS A 35 -16.50 6.75 5.60
C LYS A 35 -15.20 5.97 5.53
N GLN A 36 -14.29 6.32 4.63
CA GLN A 36 -12.95 5.72 4.60
C GLN A 36 -12.19 5.92 5.91
N VAL A 37 -12.42 7.04 6.59
CA VAL A 37 -11.80 7.38 7.88
C VAL A 37 -12.57 6.83 9.08
N LEU A 38 -13.89 6.97 9.08
CA LEU A 38 -14.76 6.75 10.25
C LEU A 38 -15.52 5.42 10.22
N GLY A 39 -15.45 4.69 9.12
CA GLY A 39 -16.27 3.51 8.87
C GLY A 39 -16.12 2.41 9.92
N TYR A 40 -14.97 2.32 10.58
CA TYR A 40 -14.72 1.33 11.63
C TYR A 40 -15.67 1.44 12.84
N ARG A 41 -16.35 2.57 13.00
CA ARG A 41 -17.33 2.82 14.08
C ARG A 41 -18.69 2.21 13.80
N ASP A 42 -18.96 1.88 12.54
CA ASP A 42 -20.23 1.30 12.09
C ASP A 42 -19.98 -0.14 11.56
N GLN A 43 -20.54 -1.12 12.26
CA GLN A 43 -20.38 -2.52 11.87
C GLN A 43 -20.94 -2.81 10.47
N ALA A 44 -22.04 -2.15 10.08
CA ALA A 44 -22.63 -2.35 8.76
C ALA A 44 -21.69 -1.86 7.63
N VAL A 45 -20.90 -0.80 7.87
CA VAL A 45 -19.89 -0.32 6.93
C VAL A 45 -18.75 -1.34 6.82
N ILE A 46 -18.31 -1.91 7.94
CA ILE A 46 -17.27 -2.95 7.94
C ILE A 46 -17.74 -4.19 7.17
N ASP A 47 -18.96 -4.65 7.44
CA ASP A 47 -19.55 -5.82 6.78
C ASP A 47 -19.66 -5.60 5.26
N ASP A 48 -20.06 -4.38 4.82
CA ASP A 48 -20.13 -4.00 3.41
C ASP A 48 -18.73 -4.02 2.75
N ILE A 49 -17.71 -3.48 3.42
CA ILE A 49 -16.32 -3.51 2.92
C ILE A 49 -15.83 -4.96 2.76
N VAL A 50 -16.05 -5.80 3.75
CA VAL A 50 -15.66 -7.22 3.70
C VAL A 50 -16.35 -7.92 2.53
N ALA A 51 -17.67 -7.75 2.39
CA ALA A 51 -18.44 -8.36 1.31
C ALA A 51 -17.97 -7.89 -0.08
N ARG A 52 -17.68 -6.60 -0.24
CA ARG A 52 -17.18 -6.05 -1.51
C ARG A 52 -15.80 -6.57 -1.86
N GLN A 53 -14.89 -6.69 -0.90
CA GLN A 53 -13.55 -7.24 -1.16
C GLN A 53 -13.61 -8.73 -1.51
N GLN A 54 -14.46 -9.52 -0.85
CA GLN A 54 -14.71 -10.91 -1.19
C GLN A 54 -15.32 -11.06 -2.59
N HIS A 55 -16.32 -10.22 -2.91
CA HIS A 55 -16.94 -10.21 -4.23
C HIS A 55 -15.96 -9.81 -5.35
N PHE A 56 -15.09 -8.84 -5.09
CA PHE A 56 -14.03 -8.46 -6.02
C PHE A 56 -13.09 -9.64 -6.27
N TYR A 57 -12.65 -10.35 -5.23
CA TYR A 57 -11.85 -11.55 -5.37
C TYR A 57 -12.55 -12.62 -6.23
N ASP A 58 -13.82 -12.91 -5.96
CA ASP A 58 -14.58 -13.93 -6.69
C ASP A 58 -14.71 -13.62 -8.19
N ARG A 59 -14.89 -12.34 -8.52
CA ARG A 59 -15.03 -11.89 -9.91
C ARG A 59 -13.70 -11.76 -10.64
N TYR A 60 -12.73 -11.20 -9.98
CA TYR A 60 -11.48 -10.78 -10.58
C TYR A 60 -10.41 -11.88 -10.60
N GLN A 61 -10.44 -12.81 -9.61
CA GLN A 61 -9.47 -13.91 -9.49
C GLN A 61 -8.01 -13.45 -9.56
N PRO A 62 -7.57 -12.48 -8.73
CA PRO A 62 -6.21 -11.96 -8.77
C PRO A 62 -5.16 -13.04 -8.48
N ASP A 63 -3.92 -12.82 -8.91
CA ASP A 63 -2.82 -13.71 -8.56
C ASP A 63 -2.30 -13.46 -7.15
N PHE A 64 -2.42 -12.23 -6.68
CA PHE A 64 -2.20 -11.76 -5.31
C PHE A 64 -3.03 -10.50 -5.07
N THR A 65 -3.15 -10.04 -3.82
CA THR A 65 -3.93 -8.82 -3.56
C THR A 65 -3.34 -7.95 -2.45
N LYS A 66 -3.56 -6.65 -2.58
CA LYS A 66 -3.50 -5.68 -1.49
C LYS A 66 -4.91 -5.50 -0.93
N ILE A 67 -5.12 -5.88 0.32
CA ILE A 67 -6.37 -5.65 1.02
C ILE A 67 -6.41 -4.18 1.43
N MET A 68 -7.47 -3.47 1.01
CA MET A 68 -7.64 -2.05 1.28
C MET A 68 -8.09 -1.81 2.71
N SER A 69 -7.62 -0.71 3.30
CA SER A 69 -7.97 -0.29 4.66
C SER A 69 -9.12 0.70 4.73
N ASP A 70 -10.01 0.71 3.71
CA ASP A 70 -11.20 1.56 3.73
C ASP A 70 -11.96 1.38 5.06
N GLY A 71 -12.39 2.48 5.64
CA GLY A 71 -13.03 2.51 6.96
C GLY A 71 -12.06 2.64 8.13
N PHE A 72 -10.76 2.40 7.92
CA PHE A 72 -9.74 2.33 8.98
C PHE A 72 -8.51 3.21 8.72
N PHE A 73 -8.61 4.22 7.86
CA PHE A 73 -7.44 4.99 7.40
C PHE A 73 -6.66 5.65 8.52
N LEU A 74 -7.34 6.14 9.55
CA LEU A 74 -6.71 6.95 10.58
C LEU A 74 -6.84 6.34 11.97
N HIS A 75 -5.82 6.57 12.77
CA HIS A 75 -5.78 6.20 14.18
C HIS A 75 -6.84 6.97 14.99
N PRO A 76 -7.54 6.35 15.96
CA PRO A 76 -8.58 7.00 16.76
C PRO A 76 -8.15 8.32 17.40
N SER A 77 -6.96 8.37 17.98
CA SER A 77 -6.41 9.57 18.61
C SER A 77 -6.16 10.71 17.62
N VAL A 78 -5.95 10.40 16.32
CA VAL A 78 -5.85 11.39 15.23
C VAL A 78 -7.25 11.89 14.83
N ILE A 79 -8.25 11.01 14.85
CA ILE A 79 -9.63 11.36 14.47
C ILE A 79 -10.30 12.23 15.54
N ASP A 80 -10.15 11.86 16.81
CA ASP A 80 -10.97 12.39 17.91
C ASP A 80 -10.45 13.70 18.47
N ASN A 81 -9.28 14.15 18.04
CA ASN A 81 -8.69 15.40 18.48
C ASN A 81 -8.74 16.49 17.41
N THR A 82 -8.75 17.74 17.87
CA THR A 82 -8.55 18.93 17.05
C THR A 82 -7.12 19.46 17.23
N PHE A 83 -6.52 19.89 16.13
CA PHE A 83 -5.12 20.33 16.10
C PHE A 83 -5.07 21.75 15.53
N GLU A 84 -5.33 22.76 16.34
CA GLU A 84 -5.26 24.16 15.91
C GLU A 84 -3.82 24.66 15.85
N THR A 85 -3.01 24.26 16.81
CA THR A 85 -1.60 24.59 16.92
C THR A 85 -0.73 23.33 17.00
N PRO A 86 0.59 23.41 16.75
CA PRO A 86 1.47 22.25 16.91
C PRO A 86 1.50 21.66 18.32
N GLU A 87 1.24 22.44 19.36
CA GLU A 87 1.17 21.97 20.74
C GLU A 87 0.04 20.98 20.97
N ASP A 88 -1.00 21.02 20.12
CA ASP A 88 -2.12 20.09 20.19
C ASP A 88 -1.72 18.65 19.78
N LEU A 89 -0.58 18.47 19.13
CA LEU A 89 -0.07 17.14 18.77
C LEU A 89 0.17 16.25 19.99
N LYS A 90 0.41 16.84 21.16
CA LYS A 90 0.49 16.11 22.45
C LYS A 90 -0.82 15.41 22.86
N LYS A 91 -1.94 15.72 22.21
CA LYS A 91 -3.22 15.02 22.39
C LYS A 91 -3.23 13.65 21.71
N ILE A 92 -2.29 13.40 20.78
CA ILE A 92 -2.09 12.07 20.21
C ILE A 92 -1.54 11.16 21.29
N GLN A 93 -2.27 10.08 21.56
CA GLN A 93 -1.95 9.14 22.64
C GLN A 93 -2.11 7.71 22.15
N ARG A 94 -1.42 6.79 22.83
CA ARG A 94 -1.57 5.36 22.65
C ARG A 94 -3.01 4.91 22.91
N ILE A 95 -3.44 3.91 22.17
CA ILE A 95 -4.70 3.19 22.43
C ILE A 95 -4.42 1.82 23.05
N ASP A 96 -5.43 1.24 23.66
CA ASP A 96 -5.32 -0.14 24.18
C ASP A 96 -5.16 -1.14 23.03
N ALA A 97 -4.37 -2.18 23.23
CA ALA A 97 -4.16 -3.22 22.24
C ALA A 97 -5.45 -3.97 21.83
N ASN A 98 -6.53 -3.85 22.63
CA ASN A 98 -7.85 -4.39 22.33
C ASN A 98 -8.86 -3.31 21.92
N ASP A 99 -8.39 -2.11 21.59
CA ASP A 99 -9.25 -1.05 21.08
C ASP A 99 -10.06 -1.57 19.87
N PRO A 100 -11.33 -1.18 19.73
CA PRO A 100 -12.17 -1.57 18.61
C PRO A 100 -11.58 -1.26 17.23
N TRP A 101 -10.77 -0.20 17.11
CA TRP A 101 -10.08 0.11 15.85
C TRP A 101 -9.12 -1.01 15.46
N ILE A 102 -8.38 -1.60 16.40
CA ILE A 102 -7.47 -2.72 16.15
C ILE A 102 -8.26 -4.02 15.95
N THR A 103 -9.13 -4.37 16.90
CA THR A 103 -9.77 -5.69 16.91
C THR A 103 -10.74 -5.89 15.75
N ARG A 104 -11.45 -4.83 15.34
CA ARG A 104 -12.34 -4.88 14.16
C ARG A 104 -11.56 -5.00 12.86
N GLN A 105 -10.42 -4.33 12.72
CA GLN A 105 -9.54 -4.53 11.57
C GLN A 105 -9.08 -5.98 11.48
N VAL A 106 -8.53 -6.53 12.56
CA VAL A 106 -8.06 -7.93 12.58
C VAL A 106 -9.18 -8.89 12.21
N ALA A 107 -10.39 -8.71 12.74
CA ALA A 107 -11.54 -9.55 12.43
C ALA A 107 -11.98 -9.43 10.96
N ALA A 108 -12.07 -8.21 10.44
CA ALA A 108 -12.46 -7.94 9.05
C ALA A 108 -11.45 -8.55 8.07
N ILE A 109 -10.15 -8.31 8.31
CA ILE A 109 -9.09 -8.81 7.43
C ILE A 109 -9.01 -10.33 7.49
N LYS A 110 -9.19 -10.92 8.68
CA LYS A 110 -9.29 -12.38 8.78
C LYS A 110 -10.44 -12.95 7.95
N ALA A 111 -11.62 -12.34 8.00
CA ALA A 111 -12.77 -12.79 7.21
C ALA A 111 -12.52 -12.70 5.69
N ILE A 112 -11.77 -11.68 5.24
CA ILE A 112 -11.37 -11.53 3.84
C ILE A 112 -10.35 -12.62 3.45
N VAL A 113 -9.31 -12.82 4.26
CA VAL A 113 -8.24 -13.80 3.96
C VAL A 113 -8.75 -15.24 4.04
N ASP A 114 -9.61 -15.57 5.00
CA ASP A 114 -10.24 -16.89 5.09
C ASP A 114 -11.05 -17.22 3.81
N HIS A 115 -11.61 -16.20 3.15
CA HIS A 115 -12.33 -16.37 1.88
C HIS A 115 -11.40 -16.77 0.72
N TYR A 116 -10.12 -16.37 0.76
CA TYR A 116 -9.12 -16.75 -0.26
C TYR A 116 -8.64 -18.19 -0.15
N LYS A 117 -8.94 -18.88 0.94
CA LYS A 117 -8.62 -20.31 1.18
C LYS A 117 -7.14 -20.67 0.98
N GLY A 118 -6.25 -19.71 1.13
CA GLY A 118 -4.81 -19.89 0.91
C GLY A 118 -4.40 -20.02 -0.57
N GLU A 119 -5.27 -19.69 -1.50
CA GLU A 119 -5.00 -19.79 -2.94
C GLU A 119 -4.06 -18.68 -3.43
N ILE A 120 -4.13 -17.51 -2.78
CA ILE A 120 -3.30 -16.34 -3.11
C ILE A 120 -2.67 -15.74 -1.86
N GLY A 121 -1.56 -15.02 -2.04
CA GLY A 121 -0.98 -14.18 -1.00
C GLY A 121 -1.62 -12.81 -0.92
N SER A 122 -1.53 -12.19 0.26
CA SER A 122 -2.17 -10.90 0.52
C SER A 122 -1.37 -10.01 1.47
N PHE A 123 -1.48 -8.70 1.24
CA PHE A 123 -0.86 -7.65 2.04
C PHE A 123 -1.92 -6.68 2.53
N TYR A 124 -1.80 -6.20 3.76
CA TYR A 124 -2.74 -5.22 4.27
C TYR A 124 -2.21 -3.80 4.16
N ASN A 125 -3.03 -2.90 3.60
CA ASN A 125 -2.70 -1.48 3.48
C ASN A 125 -2.64 -0.79 4.83
N ILE A 126 -1.53 -0.14 5.12
CA ILE A 126 -1.37 0.72 6.30
C ILE A 126 -0.79 2.06 5.84
N PHE A 127 -1.38 3.15 6.31
CA PHE A 127 -0.81 4.49 6.11
C PHE A 127 0.25 4.77 7.18
N SER A 128 1.41 5.28 6.77
CA SER A 128 2.48 5.68 7.70
C SER A 128 1.99 6.78 8.66
N PRO A 129 2.68 6.99 9.81
CA PRO A 129 2.32 8.06 10.74
C PRO A 129 2.21 9.44 10.08
N TRP A 130 3.14 9.77 9.18
CA TRP A 130 3.08 10.97 8.35
C TRP A 130 1.81 11.03 7.52
N TYR A 131 1.51 9.93 6.83
CA TYR A 131 0.37 9.87 5.91
C TYR A 131 -0.95 9.99 6.65
N GLN A 132 -1.08 9.36 7.83
CA GLN A 132 -2.29 9.47 8.66
C GLN A 132 -2.57 10.90 9.10
N LEU A 133 -1.57 11.63 9.60
CA LEU A 133 -1.76 13.01 10.04
C LEU A 133 -2.02 13.94 8.85
N ARG A 134 -1.37 13.69 7.70
CA ARG A 134 -1.64 14.41 6.45
C ARG A 134 -3.09 14.22 6.02
N LEU A 135 -3.57 12.98 5.91
CA LEU A 135 -4.95 12.67 5.51
C LEU A 135 -5.97 13.26 6.49
N ARG A 136 -5.64 13.27 7.79
CA ARG A 136 -6.48 13.94 8.80
C ARG A 136 -6.75 15.39 8.45
N PHE A 137 -5.69 16.13 8.14
CA PHE A 137 -5.82 17.56 7.78
C PHE A 137 -6.50 17.75 6.42
N GLU A 138 -6.22 16.87 5.47
CA GLU A 138 -6.81 16.91 4.13
C GLU A 138 -8.31 16.60 4.15
N ILE A 139 -8.72 15.47 4.72
CA ILE A 139 -10.10 14.96 4.64
C ILE A 139 -11.01 15.67 5.64
N LEU A 140 -10.55 15.85 6.89
CA LEU A 140 -11.42 16.37 7.95
C LEU A 140 -11.34 17.88 8.13
N GLU A 141 -10.25 18.52 7.69
CA GLU A 141 -10.08 19.97 7.83
C GLU A 141 -9.94 20.71 6.48
N GLN A 142 -9.80 19.98 5.35
CA GLN A 142 -9.59 20.52 4.01
C GLN A 142 -8.34 21.45 3.92
N ASP A 143 -7.32 21.14 4.72
CA ASP A 143 -6.04 21.85 4.76
C ASP A 143 -4.84 20.91 4.63
N PRO A 144 -4.55 20.40 3.43
CA PRO A 144 -3.44 19.47 3.21
C PRO A 144 -2.06 20.11 3.47
N LYS A 145 -1.99 21.44 3.57
CA LYS A 145 -0.73 22.15 3.84
C LYS A 145 -0.41 22.28 5.33
N LYS A 146 -1.36 21.98 6.20
CA LYS A 146 -1.20 22.15 7.66
C LYS A 146 -0.06 21.31 8.23
N ILE A 147 0.09 20.07 7.78
CA ILE A 147 1.17 19.20 8.24
C ILE A 147 2.55 19.79 7.94
N TYR A 148 2.72 20.45 6.80
CA TYR A 148 3.99 21.09 6.44
C TYR A 148 4.29 22.32 7.31
N ARG A 149 3.24 23.06 7.70
CA ARG A 149 3.38 24.17 8.65
C ARG A 149 3.81 23.67 10.01
N PHE A 150 3.12 22.64 10.53
CA PHE A 150 3.41 22.04 11.83
C PHE A 150 4.83 21.45 11.89
N LEU A 151 5.25 20.74 10.83
CA LEU A 151 6.59 20.20 10.76
C LEU A 151 7.67 21.32 10.76
N ARG A 152 7.40 22.45 10.14
CA ARG A 152 8.33 23.59 10.11
C ARG A 152 8.37 24.33 11.45
N GLU A 153 7.22 24.48 12.11
CA GLU A 153 7.08 25.25 13.35
C GLU A 153 7.53 24.44 14.59
N ALA A 154 7.20 23.15 14.63
CA ALA A 154 7.48 22.28 15.77
C ALA A 154 7.86 20.85 15.30
N PRO A 155 9.02 20.68 14.65
CA PRO A 155 9.40 19.37 14.09
C PRO A 155 9.51 18.26 15.13
N GLN A 156 9.94 18.57 16.37
CA GLN A 156 10.02 17.58 17.44
C GLN A 156 8.63 17.11 17.89
N ALA A 157 7.65 18.00 18.00
CA ALA A 157 6.28 17.62 18.37
C ALA A 157 5.65 16.70 17.31
N ILE A 158 5.96 16.90 16.04
CA ILE A 158 5.59 15.98 14.93
C ILE A 158 6.25 14.61 15.12
N ALA A 159 7.57 14.58 15.38
CA ALA A 159 8.31 13.33 15.57
C ALA A 159 7.79 12.53 16.78
N ASP A 160 7.51 13.21 17.89
CA ASP A 160 6.96 12.59 19.10
C ASP A 160 5.56 11.99 18.84
N ALA A 161 4.71 12.71 18.10
CA ALA A 161 3.39 12.21 17.70
C ALA A 161 3.50 10.99 16.77
N PHE A 162 4.43 11.01 15.81
CA PHE A 162 4.66 9.88 14.91
C PHE A 162 5.23 8.66 15.63
N ASP A 163 6.06 8.85 16.65
CA ASP A 163 6.58 7.74 17.45
C ASP A 163 5.45 7.01 18.21
N ILE A 164 4.50 7.76 18.77
CA ILE A 164 3.30 7.21 19.41
C ILE A 164 2.43 6.43 18.41
N LEU A 165 2.17 7.01 17.24
CA LEU A 165 1.39 6.34 16.19
C LEU A 165 2.09 5.08 15.69
N ALA A 166 3.42 5.13 15.50
CA ALA A 166 4.19 3.97 15.05
C ALA A 166 4.07 2.80 16.03
N ASP A 167 4.09 3.06 17.33
CA ASP A 167 3.93 2.00 18.36
C ASP A 167 2.58 1.28 18.25
N ASP A 168 1.47 1.99 18.01
CA ASP A 168 0.16 1.37 17.86
C ASP A 168 -0.01 0.69 16.50
N LEU A 169 0.62 1.22 15.45
CA LEU A 169 0.69 0.56 14.15
C LEU A 169 1.53 -0.73 14.21
N ILE A 170 2.56 -0.80 15.05
CA ILE A 170 3.31 -2.03 15.32
C ILE A 170 2.40 -3.08 15.98
N VAL A 171 1.62 -2.68 16.99
CA VAL A 171 0.65 -3.58 17.65
C VAL A 171 -0.38 -4.09 16.65
N LEU A 172 -0.97 -3.20 15.85
CA LEU A 172 -1.92 -3.55 14.81
C LEU A 172 -1.32 -4.53 13.80
N SER A 173 -0.18 -4.18 13.22
CA SER A 173 0.50 -4.97 12.19
C SER A 173 0.88 -6.37 12.69
N THR A 174 1.41 -6.45 13.90
CA THR A 174 1.75 -7.72 14.55
C THR A 174 0.53 -8.61 14.71
N LYS A 175 -0.59 -8.06 15.21
CA LYS A 175 -1.84 -8.83 15.35
C LYS A 175 -2.41 -9.26 14.00
N LEU A 176 -2.37 -8.39 13.00
CA LEU A 176 -2.83 -8.73 11.65
C LEU A 176 -2.03 -9.91 11.08
N ILE A 177 -0.70 -9.86 11.11
CA ILE A 177 0.15 -10.93 10.60
C ILE A 177 -0.12 -12.25 11.37
N GLN A 178 -0.17 -12.19 12.70
CA GLN A 178 -0.32 -13.39 13.53
C GLN A 178 -1.72 -13.98 13.55
N GLN A 179 -2.77 -13.21 13.29
CA GLN A 179 -4.15 -13.62 13.54
C GLN A 179 -5.05 -13.61 12.31
N SER A 180 -4.72 -12.83 11.27
CA SER A 180 -5.56 -12.77 10.07
C SER A 180 -5.06 -13.59 8.88
N GLY A 181 -3.79 -13.99 8.90
CA GLY A 181 -3.20 -14.81 7.84
C GLY A 181 -2.70 -14.05 6.61
N ILE A 182 -2.53 -12.72 6.71
CA ILE A 182 -1.83 -11.94 5.68
C ILE A 182 -0.33 -12.29 5.67
N ASP A 183 0.32 -12.14 4.53
CA ASP A 183 1.76 -12.37 4.38
C ASP A 183 2.62 -11.23 4.93
N GLY A 184 2.08 -10.03 4.92
CA GLY A 184 2.78 -8.85 5.42
C GLY A 184 1.95 -7.58 5.30
N ILE A 185 2.55 -6.46 5.68
CA ILE A 185 1.96 -5.14 5.50
C ILE A 185 2.42 -4.49 4.19
N TYR A 186 1.56 -3.63 3.68
CA TYR A 186 1.81 -2.74 2.58
C TYR A 186 1.75 -1.30 3.11
N LEU A 187 2.91 -0.76 3.50
CA LEU A 187 2.99 0.56 4.11
C LEU A 187 2.96 1.66 3.06
N CYS A 188 1.93 2.49 3.05
CA CYS A 188 1.87 3.67 2.21
C CYS A 188 2.68 4.81 2.81
N VAL A 189 3.66 5.31 2.06
CA VAL A 189 4.53 6.43 2.37
C VAL A 189 4.51 7.47 1.27
N GLN A 190 4.86 8.70 1.57
CA GLN A 190 5.00 9.76 0.58
C GLN A 190 5.93 10.86 1.07
N GLN A 191 6.89 11.26 0.23
CA GLN A 191 7.76 12.40 0.46
C GLN A 191 7.77 13.28 -0.79
N PRO A 192 6.83 14.20 -0.97
CA PRO A 192 6.76 15.03 -2.17
C PRO A 192 8.03 15.86 -2.36
N GLN A 193 8.65 15.77 -3.55
CA GLN A 193 9.90 16.50 -3.87
C GLN A 193 9.74 18.01 -3.83
N ASP A 194 8.61 18.51 -4.28
CA ASP A 194 8.25 19.93 -4.31
C ASP A 194 7.78 20.45 -2.97
N SER A 195 7.75 19.59 -1.96
CA SER A 195 7.46 20.04 -0.61
C SER A 195 8.60 20.89 -0.07
N VAL A 196 8.25 21.80 0.81
CA VAL A 196 9.21 22.61 1.57
C VAL A 196 10.05 21.79 2.58
N ILE A 197 9.96 20.46 2.52
CA ILE A 197 10.67 19.54 3.40
C ILE A 197 11.97 19.12 2.73
N SER A 198 13.10 19.43 3.35
CA SER A 198 14.39 18.92 2.91
C SER A 198 14.53 17.42 3.26
N THR A 199 15.37 16.70 2.50
CA THR A 199 15.77 15.32 2.86
C THR A 199 16.25 15.23 4.31
N LYS A 200 17.04 16.21 4.79
CA LYS A 200 17.52 16.24 6.17
C LYS A 200 16.37 16.32 7.18
N THR A 201 15.38 17.18 6.94
CA THR A 201 14.21 17.32 7.83
C THR A 201 13.40 16.03 7.82
N TRP A 202 13.18 15.42 6.66
CA TRP A 202 12.50 14.15 6.53
C TRP A 202 13.20 13.05 7.32
N GLN A 203 14.49 12.85 7.08
CA GLN A 203 15.31 11.83 7.75
C GLN A 203 15.38 12.01 9.26
N GLN A 204 15.30 13.24 9.75
CA GLN A 204 15.37 13.52 11.17
C GLN A 204 14.04 13.36 11.91
N PHE A 205 12.92 13.71 11.30
CA PHE A 205 11.65 13.87 12.01
C PHE A 205 10.50 12.98 11.49
N VAL A 206 10.60 12.44 10.29
CA VAL A 206 9.53 11.62 9.70
C VAL A 206 9.97 10.17 9.51
N GLN A 207 11.06 9.95 8.78
CA GLN A 207 11.59 8.63 8.46
C GLN A 207 11.77 7.70 9.68
N PRO A 208 12.22 8.18 10.87
CA PRO A 208 12.45 7.28 12.00
C PRO A 208 11.23 6.49 12.43
N SER A 209 10.03 7.08 12.40
CA SER A 209 8.78 6.39 12.76
C SER A 209 8.41 5.29 11.75
N GLU A 210 8.65 5.52 10.47
CA GLU A 210 8.40 4.55 9.40
C GLU A 210 9.38 3.37 9.47
N VAL A 211 10.67 3.67 9.68
CA VAL A 211 11.71 2.64 9.84
C VAL A 211 11.51 1.83 11.13
N LYS A 212 11.12 2.48 12.23
CA LYS A 212 10.76 1.81 13.50
C LYS A 212 9.62 0.81 13.29
N LEU A 213 8.54 1.24 12.61
CA LEU A 213 7.39 0.38 12.31
C LEU A 213 7.83 -0.83 11.47
N LEU A 214 8.48 -0.58 10.34
CA LEU A 214 8.90 -1.64 9.43
C LEU A 214 9.92 -2.59 10.06
N GLY A 215 10.87 -2.07 10.84
CA GLY A 215 11.85 -2.91 11.56
C GLY A 215 11.19 -3.86 12.55
N ALA A 216 10.25 -3.37 13.36
CA ALA A 216 9.53 -4.19 14.31
C ALA A 216 8.64 -5.26 13.63
N VAL A 217 8.01 -4.90 12.50
CA VAL A 217 7.16 -5.84 11.74
C VAL A 217 8.01 -6.86 10.98
N GLN A 218 9.20 -6.48 10.52
CA GLN A 218 10.18 -7.38 9.90
C GLN A 218 10.57 -8.53 10.83
N ASP A 219 10.68 -8.27 12.13
CA ASP A 219 10.99 -9.28 13.16
C ASP A 219 9.84 -10.28 13.36
N VAL A 220 8.61 -9.93 12.98
CA VAL A 220 7.43 -10.81 13.06
C VAL A 220 7.31 -11.66 11.79
N HIS A 221 7.43 -11.03 10.62
CA HIS A 221 7.39 -11.67 9.31
C HIS A 221 8.04 -10.74 8.27
N ASP A 222 8.89 -11.30 7.39
CA ASP A 222 9.76 -10.47 6.57
C ASP A 222 9.20 -10.10 5.18
N TYR A 223 7.99 -10.54 4.82
CA TYR A 223 7.36 -10.24 3.53
C TYR A 223 6.61 -8.91 3.50
N ASN A 224 7.19 -7.86 4.07
CA ASN A 224 6.60 -6.52 4.06
C ASN A 224 7.07 -5.72 2.84
N MET A 225 6.23 -4.76 2.41
CA MET A 225 6.54 -3.86 1.30
C MET A 225 6.12 -2.43 1.58
N ILE A 226 6.67 -1.48 0.82
CA ILE A 226 6.23 -0.09 0.84
C ILE A 226 5.65 0.33 -0.50
N HIS A 227 4.71 1.25 -0.44
CA HIS A 227 4.21 2.00 -1.57
C HIS A 227 4.60 3.47 -1.45
N ILE A 228 5.44 3.94 -2.35
CA ILE A 228 5.84 5.34 -2.43
C ILE A 228 4.83 6.04 -3.34
N CYS A 229 3.85 6.68 -2.73
CA CYS A 229 2.66 7.17 -3.42
C CYS A 229 2.95 8.42 -4.24
N GLY A 230 2.57 8.40 -5.52
CA GLY A 230 2.60 9.56 -6.42
C GLY A 230 1.28 10.34 -6.46
N PHE A 231 0.50 10.32 -5.38
CA PHE A 231 -0.80 10.99 -5.30
C PHE A 231 -0.73 12.47 -5.72
N GLU A 232 -1.72 12.93 -6.45
CA GLU A 232 -1.77 14.24 -7.07
C GLU A 232 -0.62 14.53 -8.06
N GLY A 233 0.00 13.50 -8.63
CA GLY A 233 1.12 13.66 -9.57
C GLY A 233 2.41 14.20 -8.93
N LYS A 234 2.53 14.13 -7.60
CA LYS A 234 3.71 14.61 -6.88
C LYS A 234 4.80 13.56 -6.86
N ARG A 235 5.98 13.92 -7.34
CA ARG A 235 7.17 13.07 -7.32
C ARG A 235 7.77 12.97 -5.94
N ASN A 236 8.40 11.83 -5.68
CA ASN A 236 9.11 11.53 -4.45
C ASN A 236 10.64 11.46 -4.69
N ARG A 237 11.42 11.56 -3.64
CA ARG A 237 12.84 11.22 -3.66
C ARG A 237 13.02 9.74 -3.40
N LEU A 238 12.80 8.90 -4.43
CA LEU A 238 12.80 7.43 -4.30
C LEU A 238 14.05 6.89 -3.59
N GLY A 239 15.22 7.47 -3.85
CA GLY A 239 16.48 7.05 -3.21
C GLY A 239 16.51 7.16 -1.69
N ASP A 240 15.68 8.02 -1.09
CA ASP A 240 15.61 8.17 0.37
C ASP A 240 14.99 6.94 1.06
N TYR A 241 14.26 6.11 0.31
CA TYR A 241 13.65 4.87 0.81
C TYR A 241 14.52 3.62 0.65
N LYS A 242 15.68 3.74 0.00
CA LYS A 242 16.55 2.61 -0.33
C LYS A 242 16.86 1.69 0.85
N ASN A 243 17.05 2.25 2.04
CA ASN A 243 17.45 1.50 3.23
C ASN A 243 16.27 1.03 4.10
N TYR A 244 15.03 1.15 3.63
CA TYR A 244 13.88 0.64 4.36
C TYR A 244 13.92 -0.89 4.43
N PRO A 245 13.63 -1.50 5.61
CA PRO A 245 13.68 -2.94 5.80
C PRO A 245 12.44 -3.62 5.23
N VAL A 246 12.38 -3.77 3.91
CA VAL A 246 11.25 -4.37 3.20
C VAL A 246 11.73 -5.31 2.09
N LYS A 247 10.90 -6.27 1.72
CA LYS A 247 11.15 -7.21 0.60
C LYS A 247 10.93 -6.58 -0.76
N ALA A 248 9.91 -5.74 -0.89
CA ALA A 248 9.55 -5.17 -2.18
C ALA A 248 9.20 -3.69 -2.10
N PHE A 249 9.38 -3.03 -3.25
CA PHE A 249 9.05 -1.63 -3.45
C PHE A 249 8.00 -1.47 -4.53
N HIS A 250 7.05 -0.60 -4.25
CA HIS A 250 6.05 -0.14 -5.20
C HIS A 250 6.06 1.38 -5.27
N TRP A 251 5.97 1.93 -6.47
CA TRP A 251 5.88 3.39 -6.68
C TRP A 251 5.07 3.69 -7.93
N ALA A 252 4.66 4.94 -8.09
CA ALA A 252 3.96 5.43 -9.26
C ALA A 252 4.95 5.65 -10.42
N SER A 253 5.23 4.62 -11.21
CA SER A 253 6.29 4.59 -12.22
C SER A 253 6.12 5.68 -13.28
N TYR A 254 4.89 5.98 -13.66
CA TYR A 254 4.55 7.06 -14.60
C TYR A 254 4.76 8.45 -14.01
N VAL A 255 4.40 8.67 -12.73
CA VAL A 255 4.60 9.96 -12.05
C VAL A 255 6.08 10.22 -11.80
N GLU A 256 6.80 9.22 -11.33
CA GLU A 256 8.22 9.30 -11.00
C GLU A 256 9.13 9.31 -12.26
N GLU A 257 8.60 8.85 -13.41
CA GLU A 257 9.37 8.60 -14.64
C GLU A 257 10.57 7.65 -14.38
N VAL A 258 10.33 6.62 -13.57
CA VAL A 258 11.31 5.59 -13.21
C VAL A 258 10.71 4.22 -13.50
N SER A 259 11.27 3.50 -14.46
CA SER A 259 10.84 2.15 -14.82
C SER A 259 11.09 1.14 -13.69
N LEU A 260 10.42 -0.01 -13.74
CA LEU A 260 10.62 -1.06 -12.73
C LEU A 260 12.07 -1.55 -12.69
N ASN A 261 12.74 -1.66 -13.85
CA ASN A 261 14.15 -2.06 -13.93
C ASN A 261 15.09 -1.01 -13.32
N GLU A 262 14.84 0.28 -13.54
CA GLU A 262 15.61 1.37 -12.92
C GLU A 262 15.40 1.39 -11.41
N GLY A 263 14.14 1.26 -10.96
CA GLY A 263 13.84 1.18 -9.53
C GLY A 263 14.43 -0.05 -8.88
N LYS A 264 14.42 -1.21 -9.55
CA LYS A 264 15.07 -2.42 -9.06
C LYS A 264 16.58 -2.22 -8.84
N LYS A 265 17.25 -1.51 -9.74
CA LYS A 265 18.67 -1.13 -9.57
C LYS A 265 18.84 -0.14 -8.41
N LEU A 266 17.95 0.83 -8.28
CA LEU A 266 17.96 1.81 -7.19
C LEU A 266 17.82 1.14 -5.82
N PHE A 267 17.00 0.10 -5.73
CA PHE A 267 16.68 -0.63 -4.50
C PHE A 267 17.52 -1.93 -4.34
N ASP A 268 18.75 -1.94 -4.83
CA ASP A 268 19.73 -3.04 -4.66
C ASP A 268 19.24 -4.42 -5.16
N GLY A 269 18.45 -4.43 -6.22
CA GLY A 269 17.96 -5.64 -6.85
C GLY A 269 16.76 -6.29 -6.15
N ARG A 270 16.20 -5.68 -5.10
CA ARG A 270 14.99 -6.20 -4.44
C ARG A 270 13.80 -6.26 -5.37
N ALA A 271 12.82 -7.08 -5.02
CA ALA A 271 11.59 -7.20 -5.79
C ALA A 271 10.85 -5.85 -5.92
N VAL A 272 10.20 -5.66 -7.05
CA VAL A 272 9.48 -4.43 -7.37
C VAL A 272 8.09 -4.73 -7.94
N MET A 273 7.18 -3.79 -7.77
CA MET A 273 5.79 -3.92 -8.21
C MET A 273 5.33 -2.64 -8.90
N GLY A 274 4.42 -2.75 -9.88
CA GLY A 274 3.85 -1.62 -10.60
C GLY A 274 3.76 -1.84 -12.11
N GLY A 275 3.87 -0.76 -12.87
CA GLY A 275 4.07 -0.75 -14.31
C GLY A 275 2.89 -0.25 -15.12
N PHE A 276 1.66 -0.33 -14.65
CA PHE A 276 0.52 0.25 -15.35
C PHE A 276 0.12 1.60 -14.74
N GLU A 277 -0.05 2.60 -15.60
CA GLU A 277 -0.70 3.85 -15.21
C GLU A 277 -2.09 3.54 -14.63
N ASN A 278 -2.34 4.02 -13.41
CA ASN A 278 -3.53 3.68 -12.63
C ASN A 278 -4.69 4.67 -12.80
N THR A 279 -4.62 5.60 -13.76
CA THR A 279 -5.66 6.61 -14.00
C THR A 279 -6.59 6.20 -15.16
N GLU A 280 -7.71 6.91 -15.30
CA GLU A 280 -8.62 6.75 -16.45
C GLU A 280 -7.94 7.03 -17.80
N ASN A 281 -6.76 7.65 -17.82
CA ASN A 281 -5.98 7.90 -19.02
C ASN A 281 -5.11 6.70 -19.41
N GLY A 282 -4.82 5.81 -18.47
CA GLY A 282 -3.97 4.65 -18.68
C GLY A 282 -4.58 3.59 -19.59
N VAL A 283 -3.71 2.84 -20.28
CA VAL A 283 -4.11 1.72 -21.13
C VAL A 283 -4.83 0.64 -20.33
N PHE A 284 -4.51 0.48 -19.05
CA PHE A 284 -5.16 -0.50 -18.21
C PHE A 284 -6.65 -0.19 -18.01
N TYR A 285 -7.06 1.09 -17.92
CA TYR A 285 -8.45 1.47 -17.75
C TYR A 285 -9.24 1.44 -19.06
N LYS A 286 -8.72 2.03 -20.14
CA LYS A 286 -9.46 2.28 -21.38
C LYS A 286 -9.08 1.39 -22.56
N GLY A 287 -8.02 0.59 -22.43
CA GLY A 287 -7.46 -0.18 -23.52
C GLY A 287 -8.29 -1.40 -23.89
N SER A 288 -8.23 -1.79 -25.16
CA SER A 288 -8.71 -3.07 -25.64
C SER A 288 -7.83 -4.22 -25.09
N LYS A 289 -8.31 -5.45 -25.21
CA LYS A 289 -7.53 -6.66 -24.85
C LYS A 289 -6.15 -6.66 -25.51
N GLU A 290 -6.10 -6.34 -26.81
CA GLU A 290 -4.84 -6.32 -27.58
C GLU A 290 -3.87 -5.26 -27.06
N GLU A 291 -4.36 -4.05 -26.74
CA GLU A 291 -3.53 -2.97 -26.20
C GLU A 291 -2.99 -3.30 -24.81
N ILE A 292 -3.82 -3.84 -23.90
CA ILE A 292 -3.40 -4.25 -22.55
C ILE A 292 -2.38 -5.39 -22.64
N GLN A 293 -2.61 -6.38 -23.50
CA GLN A 293 -1.66 -7.49 -23.68
C GLN A 293 -0.34 -7.03 -24.30
N THR A 294 -0.40 -6.09 -25.24
CA THR A 294 0.81 -5.49 -25.85
C THR A 294 1.61 -4.73 -24.80
N GLU A 295 0.96 -3.93 -23.97
CA GLU A 295 1.62 -3.20 -22.89
C GLU A 295 2.22 -4.15 -21.84
N THR A 296 1.52 -5.22 -21.49
CA THR A 296 2.05 -6.25 -20.57
C THR A 296 3.35 -6.86 -21.11
N LYS A 297 3.38 -7.21 -22.39
CA LYS A 297 4.58 -7.76 -23.05
C LYS A 297 5.72 -6.74 -23.04
N ARG A 298 5.44 -5.49 -23.41
CA ARG A 298 6.41 -4.40 -23.38
C ARG A 298 7.02 -4.23 -21.98
N LEU A 299 6.19 -4.22 -20.94
CA LEU A 299 6.65 -4.10 -19.56
C LEU A 299 7.61 -5.24 -19.18
N LEU A 300 7.31 -6.47 -19.55
CA LEU A 300 8.16 -7.63 -19.26
C LEU A 300 9.44 -7.67 -20.10
N GLU A 301 9.40 -7.25 -21.36
CA GLU A 301 10.58 -7.12 -22.22
C GLU A 301 11.55 -6.06 -21.69
N GLU A 302 11.02 -4.92 -21.19
CA GLU A 302 11.83 -3.83 -20.67
C GLU A 302 12.41 -4.12 -19.28
N ASN A 303 11.63 -4.75 -18.41
CA ASN A 303 11.94 -4.86 -16.99
C ASN A 303 12.41 -6.27 -16.57
N GLY A 304 12.27 -7.26 -17.42
CA GLY A 304 12.51 -8.67 -17.07
C GLY A 304 11.35 -9.28 -16.30
N ARG A 305 11.55 -10.47 -15.75
CA ARG A 305 10.52 -11.27 -15.09
C ARG A 305 10.85 -11.57 -13.62
N GLN A 306 12.13 -11.73 -13.29
CA GLN A 306 12.56 -12.11 -11.95
C GLN A 306 12.39 -10.98 -10.95
N GLY A 307 11.67 -11.24 -9.85
CA GLY A 307 11.41 -10.27 -8.80
C GLY A 307 10.52 -9.11 -9.28
N ILE A 308 9.64 -9.36 -10.25
CA ILE A 308 8.67 -8.40 -10.80
C ILE A 308 7.25 -8.86 -10.49
N LEU A 309 6.46 -7.98 -9.93
CA LEU A 309 5.01 -8.11 -9.80
C LEU A 309 4.34 -7.02 -10.65
N ILE A 310 3.40 -7.42 -11.49
CA ILE A 310 2.66 -6.46 -12.33
C ILE A 310 1.46 -5.92 -11.56
N SER A 311 1.31 -4.60 -11.53
CA SER A 311 0.15 -3.93 -10.92
C SER A 311 -0.07 -2.54 -11.52
N GLY A 312 -1.16 -1.89 -11.11
CA GLY A 312 -1.28 -0.43 -11.30
C GLY A 312 -0.27 0.30 -10.41
N ASP A 313 0.14 1.49 -10.81
CA ASP A 313 1.04 2.37 -10.07
C ASP A 313 0.46 2.84 -8.71
N CYS A 314 -0.85 2.71 -8.55
CA CYS A 314 -1.61 2.91 -7.30
C CYS A 314 -2.96 2.17 -7.43
N SER A 315 -3.94 2.51 -6.58
CA SER A 315 -5.32 2.04 -6.72
C SER A 315 -5.88 2.44 -8.09
N ILE A 316 -6.52 1.50 -8.78
CA ILE A 316 -7.19 1.73 -10.07
C ILE A 316 -8.57 2.35 -9.86
N PRO A 317 -9.20 2.97 -10.87
CA PRO A 317 -10.60 3.40 -10.80
C PRO A 317 -11.51 2.21 -10.49
N PHE A 318 -12.51 2.44 -9.64
CA PHE A 318 -13.37 1.35 -9.12
C PHE A 318 -14.26 0.70 -10.18
N ASP A 319 -14.50 1.40 -11.29
CA ASP A 319 -15.31 0.98 -12.43
C ASP A 319 -14.48 0.38 -13.58
N THR A 320 -13.21 0.11 -13.35
CA THR A 320 -12.37 -0.62 -14.31
C THR A 320 -12.95 -2.01 -14.57
N ASP A 321 -12.99 -2.42 -15.84
CA ASP A 321 -13.50 -3.75 -16.20
C ASP A 321 -12.61 -4.85 -15.62
N ASP A 322 -13.22 -5.76 -14.87
CA ASP A 322 -12.52 -6.87 -14.22
C ASP A 322 -11.76 -7.77 -15.21
N ALA A 323 -12.20 -7.83 -16.46
CA ALA A 323 -11.54 -8.61 -17.51
C ALA A 323 -10.12 -8.10 -17.83
N HIS A 324 -9.85 -6.80 -17.60
CA HIS A 324 -8.56 -6.20 -17.95
C HIS A 324 -7.39 -6.88 -17.23
N ALA A 325 -7.58 -7.22 -16.00
CA ALA A 325 -6.55 -7.86 -15.24
C ALA A 325 -6.34 -9.33 -15.60
N ALA A 326 -7.40 -10.06 -15.97
CA ALA A 326 -7.25 -11.38 -16.54
C ALA A 326 -6.43 -11.34 -17.84
N TRP A 327 -6.61 -10.29 -18.67
CA TRP A 327 -5.82 -10.10 -19.88
C TRP A 327 -4.34 -9.83 -19.60
N VAL A 328 -4.02 -9.14 -18.48
CA VAL A 328 -2.64 -8.97 -18.04
C VAL A 328 -2.04 -10.31 -17.63
N SER A 329 -2.72 -11.09 -16.78
CA SER A 329 -2.24 -12.41 -16.33
C SER A 329 -2.08 -13.38 -17.52
N GLU A 330 -3.01 -13.40 -18.49
CA GLU A 330 -2.90 -14.19 -19.70
C GLU A 330 -1.65 -13.80 -20.52
N ALA A 331 -1.41 -12.51 -20.72
CA ALA A 331 -0.27 -12.04 -21.50
C ALA A 331 1.06 -12.29 -20.78
N ALA A 332 1.09 -12.08 -19.46
CA ALA A 332 2.28 -12.30 -18.66
C ALA A 332 2.71 -13.77 -18.64
N ASN A 333 1.76 -14.70 -18.63
CA ASN A 333 2.04 -16.13 -18.49
C ASN A 333 2.03 -16.88 -19.82
N GLY A 334 1.34 -16.36 -20.85
CA GLY A 334 1.39 -16.91 -22.21
C GLY A 334 2.74 -16.73 -22.92
N LEU A 335 3.63 -15.87 -22.38
CA LEU A 335 5.00 -15.71 -22.87
C LEU A 335 5.93 -16.88 -22.51
N ASN A 336 5.47 -17.82 -21.68
CA ASN A 336 6.24 -18.99 -21.28
C ASN A 336 6.10 -20.21 -22.22
N VAL A 337 5.31 -20.11 -23.30
CA VAL A 337 5.11 -21.21 -24.25
C VAL A 337 6.03 -21.00 -25.43
N GLY A 338 7.30 -21.28 -25.25
CA GLY A 338 8.20 -21.43 -26.36
C GLY A 338 9.52 -20.64 -26.26
N ASN A 339 10.45 -21.17 -25.55
CA ASN A 339 11.87 -21.18 -25.92
C ASN A 339 12.56 -22.36 -25.25
#